data_ce9a4e3f5fe6180c5b36b0f63fe74af8
#
_entry.id   ce9a4e3f5fe6180c5b36b0f63fe74af8
#
_cell.length_a   1.000
_cell.length_b   1.000
_cell.length_c   1.000
_cell.angle_alpha   90.00
_cell.angle_beta   90.00
_cell.angle_gamma   90.00
#
_symmetry.space_group_name_H-M   'P 1'
#
loop_
_entity.id
_entity.type
_entity.pdbx_description
1 polymer ?
#
loop_
_entity_poly.entity_id
_entity_poly.type
_entity_poly.pdbx_seq_one_letter_code
_entity_poly.pdbx_strand_id
1 'polypeptide(L)'
;ENPFVIFEKKYPVGTIIETQIVNKNEYSLFVSVKDLDLDAFLHCNDLTYLNNGEEELKKYNINDKIKVKVLEIKTDEQKIRVGLRQTQSDPFDWFKDKNINQIITVKIISTDSKGLTVRPEGCEMDFNIKKSQIAISSADARPSRFTGGERIDCAISDLDFEKRKVSLSVKLLEEIQKKEALDKYGAEGSGKNLPFSSLSDELEKKKKD
;
A
#
# COMPACT_ATOMS: atom_id res chain seq x y z
N GLU A 1 43.39 -15.78 -8.23
CA GLU A 1 42.58 -14.66 -7.73
C GLU A 1 41.20 -15.20 -7.30
N ASN A 2 40.73 -14.73 -6.14
CA ASN A 2 39.43 -15.17 -5.62
C ASN A 2 38.33 -14.73 -6.61
N PRO A 3 37.50 -15.64 -7.14
CA PRO A 3 36.48 -15.30 -8.13
C PRO A 3 35.44 -14.30 -7.59
N PHE A 4 35.21 -14.26 -6.28
CA PHE A 4 34.31 -13.29 -5.66
C PHE A 4 34.86 -11.85 -5.67
N VAL A 5 36.21 -11.69 -5.59
CA VAL A 5 36.86 -10.37 -5.72
C VAL A 5 36.78 -9.89 -7.17
N ILE A 6 36.91 -10.80 -8.13
CA ILE A 6 36.75 -10.48 -9.56
C ILE A 6 35.31 -10.07 -9.84
N PHE A 7 34.36 -10.78 -9.23
CA PHE A 7 32.92 -10.45 -9.33
C PHE A 7 32.64 -9.05 -8.76
N GLU A 8 33.15 -8.73 -7.58
CA GLU A 8 32.96 -7.41 -6.94
C GLU A 8 33.50 -6.26 -7.81
N LYS A 9 34.68 -6.46 -8.43
CA LYS A 9 35.28 -5.47 -9.34
C LYS A 9 34.46 -5.29 -10.63
N LYS A 10 33.91 -6.39 -11.17
CA LYS A 10 33.15 -6.39 -12.43
C LYS A 10 31.70 -5.93 -12.23
N TYR A 11 31.08 -6.33 -11.12
CA TYR A 11 29.68 -6.09 -10.78
C TYR A 11 29.55 -5.54 -9.35
N PRO A 12 29.85 -4.25 -9.13
CA PRO A 12 29.72 -3.66 -7.81
C PRO A 12 28.28 -3.70 -7.32
N VAL A 13 28.10 -3.59 -6.01
CA VAL A 13 26.77 -3.52 -5.36
C VAL A 13 25.93 -2.46 -6.04
N GLY A 14 24.70 -2.79 -6.39
CA GLY A 14 23.77 -1.93 -7.11
C GLY A 14 23.71 -2.18 -8.63
N THR A 15 24.62 -2.98 -9.20
CA THR A 15 24.61 -3.33 -10.63
C THR A 15 23.51 -4.33 -10.94
N ILE A 16 22.86 -4.15 -12.09
CA ILE A 16 21.86 -5.09 -12.62
C ILE A 16 22.55 -6.06 -13.54
N ILE A 17 22.42 -7.34 -13.30
CA ILE A 17 23.01 -8.43 -14.08
C ILE A 17 21.95 -9.40 -14.56
N GLU A 18 22.18 -10.01 -15.72
CA GLU A 18 21.36 -11.11 -16.23
C GLU A 18 21.92 -12.44 -15.73
N THR A 19 21.07 -13.22 -15.07
CA THR A 19 21.41 -14.51 -14.46
C THR A 19 20.46 -15.59 -14.89
N GLN A 20 20.84 -16.84 -14.65
CA GLN A 20 20.01 -18.01 -14.93
C GLN A 20 19.78 -18.80 -13.64
N ILE A 21 18.54 -19.20 -13.39
CA ILE A 21 18.16 -20.01 -12.23
C ILE A 21 18.75 -21.41 -12.40
N VAL A 22 19.59 -21.81 -11.47
CA VAL A 22 20.23 -23.15 -11.47
C VAL A 22 19.63 -24.08 -10.43
N ASN A 23 19.13 -23.53 -9.33
CA ASN A 23 18.50 -24.29 -8.27
C ASN A 23 17.39 -23.49 -7.58
N LYS A 24 16.45 -24.20 -6.96
CA LYS A 24 15.29 -23.62 -6.28
C LYS A 24 15.01 -24.36 -4.99
N ASN A 25 14.88 -23.61 -3.90
CA ASN A 25 14.44 -24.10 -2.60
C ASN A 25 13.07 -23.51 -2.23
N GLU A 26 12.51 -23.92 -1.10
CA GLU A 26 11.22 -23.43 -0.60
C GLU A 26 11.20 -21.92 -0.35
N TYR A 27 12.35 -21.30 -0.01
CA TYR A 27 12.46 -19.89 0.37
C TYR A 27 13.44 -19.08 -0.48
N SER A 28 14.09 -19.71 -1.48
CA SER A 28 15.16 -19.05 -2.23
C SER A 28 15.38 -19.65 -3.61
N LEU A 29 15.96 -18.83 -4.48
CA LEU A 29 16.50 -19.23 -5.77
C LEU A 29 18.02 -19.09 -5.75
N PHE A 30 18.70 -20.03 -6.38
CA PHE A 30 20.11 -19.91 -6.69
C PHE A 30 20.25 -19.59 -8.16
N VAL A 31 20.97 -18.53 -8.45
CA VAL A 31 21.13 -18.03 -9.81
C VAL A 31 22.62 -18.02 -10.18
N SER A 32 22.93 -18.50 -11.35
CA SER A 32 24.31 -18.51 -11.85
C SER A 32 24.57 -17.30 -12.74
N VAL A 33 25.72 -16.68 -12.50
CA VAL A 33 26.26 -15.62 -13.34
C VAL A 33 27.16 -16.25 -14.40
N LYS A 34 26.69 -16.30 -15.63
CA LYS A 34 27.34 -17.03 -16.74
C LYS A 34 28.82 -16.70 -16.97
N ASP A 35 29.21 -15.47 -16.66
CA ASP A 35 30.56 -14.99 -16.98
C ASP A 35 31.65 -15.51 -16.01
N LEU A 36 31.28 -15.88 -14.80
CA LEU A 36 32.23 -16.20 -13.73
C LEU A 36 31.95 -17.57 -13.07
N ASP A 37 30.92 -18.28 -13.53
CA ASP A 37 30.48 -19.57 -12.98
C ASP A 37 30.27 -19.54 -11.44
N LEU A 38 29.70 -18.41 -10.98
CA LEU A 38 29.43 -18.17 -9.58
C LEU A 38 27.92 -18.19 -9.32
N ASP A 39 27.54 -18.81 -8.21
CA ASP A 39 26.17 -18.87 -7.76
C ASP A 39 25.88 -17.69 -6.81
N ALA A 40 24.78 -17.01 -7.07
CA ALA A 40 24.26 -15.97 -6.21
C ALA A 40 22.94 -16.42 -5.56
N PHE A 41 22.70 -15.92 -4.35
CA PHE A 41 21.53 -16.26 -3.55
C PHE A 41 20.46 -15.16 -3.68
N LEU A 42 19.23 -15.56 -4.02
CA LEU A 42 18.05 -14.72 -4.10
C LEU A 42 16.99 -15.21 -3.12
N HIS A 43 16.75 -14.48 -2.05
CA HIS A 43 15.73 -14.81 -1.06
C HIS A 43 14.32 -14.48 -1.58
N CYS A 44 13.29 -15.24 -1.19
CA CYS A 44 11.90 -14.99 -1.61
C CYS A 44 11.41 -13.57 -1.27
N ASN A 45 11.87 -12.99 -0.17
CA ASN A 45 11.56 -11.60 0.21
C ASN A 45 12.17 -10.56 -0.74
N ASP A 46 13.24 -10.91 -1.45
CA ASP A 46 13.91 -10.05 -2.43
C ASP A 46 13.40 -10.28 -3.87
N LEU A 47 12.42 -11.18 -4.03
CA LEU A 47 11.81 -11.52 -5.30
C LEU A 47 10.73 -10.52 -5.71
N THR A 48 9.89 -10.15 -4.77
CA THR A 48 8.74 -9.25 -5.00
C THR A 48 8.53 -8.28 -3.85
N TYR A 49 7.90 -7.15 -4.16
CA TYR A 49 7.39 -6.20 -3.15
C TYR A 49 6.05 -6.63 -2.56
N LEU A 50 5.37 -7.60 -3.18
CA LEU A 50 4.11 -8.16 -2.71
C LEU A 50 4.36 -9.17 -1.58
N ASN A 51 3.38 -9.34 -0.70
CA ASN A 51 3.53 -10.11 0.55
C ASN A 51 3.73 -11.62 0.36
N ASN A 52 3.54 -12.16 -0.85
CA ASN A 52 3.58 -13.59 -1.14
C ASN A 52 4.84 -13.99 -1.92
N GLY A 53 6.03 -13.72 -1.37
CA GLY A 53 7.30 -14.11 -1.99
C GLY A 53 7.41 -15.61 -2.29
N GLU A 54 6.80 -16.46 -1.45
CA GLU A 54 6.76 -17.92 -1.66
C GLU A 54 5.88 -18.33 -2.86
N GLU A 55 4.76 -17.63 -3.07
CA GLU A 55 3.89 -17.87 -4.23
C GLU A 55 4.55 -17.37 -5.52
N GLU A 56 5.21 -16.23 -5.45
CA GLU A 56 5.95 -15.68 -6.57
C GLU A 56 7.10 -16.61 -6.97
N LEU A 57 7.77 -17.21 -5.98
CA LEU A 57 8.83 -18.17 -6.19
C LEU A 57 8.36 -19.41 -6.99
N LYS A 58 7.10 -19.82 -6.86
CA LYS A 58 6.53 -20.95 -7.61
C LYS A 58 6.42 -20.68 -9.11
N LYS A 59 6.34 -19.42 -9.53
CA LYS A 59 6.24 -19.04 -10.95
C LYS A 59 7.54 -19.21 -11.72
N TYR A 60 8.68 -19.22 -11.03
CA TYR A 60 9.99 -19.37 -11.65
C TYR A 60 10.41 -20.82 -11.73
N ASN A 61 11.00 -21.18 -12.87
CA ASN A 61 11.52 -22.53 -13.14
C ASN A 61 13.03 -22.52 -13.25
N ILE A 62 13.63 -23.69 -13.06
CA ILE A 62 15.06 -23.89 -13.30
C ILE A 62 15.34 -23.62 -14.78
N ASN A 63 16.44 -22.95 -15.08
CA ASN A 63 16.87 -22.45 -16.39
C ASN A 63 16.20 -21.15 -16.86
N ASP A 64 15.27 -20.57 -16.12
CA ASP A 64 14.73 -19.25 -16.46
C ASP A 64 15.82 -18.18 -16.33
N LYS A 65 15.82 -17.22 -17.27
CA LYS A 65 16.70 -16.06 -17.23
C LYS A 65 16.01 -14.93 -16.49
N ILE A 66 16.67 -14.39 -15.50
CA ILE A 66 16.18 -13.26 -14.73
C ILE A 66 17.22 -12.15 -14.61
N LYS A 67 16.76 -10.91 -14.58
CA LYS A 67 17.60 -9.74 -14.30
C LYS A 67 17.51 -9.42 -12.82
N VAL A 68 18.64 -9.44 -12.15
CA VAL A 68 18.73 -9.21 -10.71
C VAL A 68 19.70 -8.09 -10.41
N LYS A 69 19.51 -7.42 -9.29
CA LYS A 69 20.40 -6.38 -8.78
C LYS A 69 21.27 -6.96 -7.69
N VAL A 70 22.56 -6.68 -7.75
CA VAL A 70 23.51 -7.08 -6.69
C VAL A 70 23.23 -6.26 -5.45
N LEU A 71 22.91 -6.91 -4.33
CA LEU A 71 22.58 -6.28 -3.05
C LEU A 71 23.77 -6.29 -2.10
N GLU A 72 24.46 -7.41 -2.00
CA GLU A 72 25.55 -7.63 -1.06
C GLU A 72 26.55 -8.63 -1.64
N ILE A 73 27.82 -8.39 -1.41
CA ILE A 73 28.91 -9.30 -1.77
C ILE A 73 29.75 -9.51 -0.51
N LYS A 74 29.82 -10.75 -0.08
CA LYS A 74 30.66 -11.18 1.05
C LYS A 74 31.75 -12.10 0.52
N THR A 75 32.90 -11.53 0.27
CA THR A 75 34.07 -12.26 -0.26
C THR A 75 34.61 -13.28 0.73
N ASP A 76 34.53 -12.98 2.03
CA ASP A 76 35.01 -13.85 3.12
C ASP A 76 34.09 -15.08 3.29
N GLU A 77 32.79 -14.90 3.17
CA GLU A 77 31.79 -15.98 3.28
C GLU A 77 31.50 -16.65 1.93
N GLN A 78 32.13 -16.17 0.84
CA GLN A 78 31.88 -16.64 -0.53
C GLN A 78 30.39 -16.60 -0.89
N LYS A 79 29.67 -15.53 -0.50
CA LYS A 79 28.24 -15.33 -0.72
C LYS A 79 27.99 -14.06 -1.51
N ILE A 80 27.11 -14.17 -2.51
CA ILE A 80 26.59 -13.05 -3.27
C ILE A 80 25.08 -13.06 -3.06
N ARG A 81 24.53 -11.95 -2.57
CA ARG A 81 23.10 -11.76 -2.44
C ARG A 81 22.59 -10.83 -3.54
N VAL A 82 21.56 -11.27 -4.20
CA VAL A 82 20.90 -10.52 -5.27
C VAL A 82 19.42 -10.36 -5.01
N GLY A 83 18.78 -9.40 -5.65
CA GLY A 83 17.35 -9.15 -5.53
C GLY A 83 16.73 -8.81 -6.88
N LEU A 84 15.53 -9.31 -7.10
CA LEU A 84 14.74 -9.03 -8.29
C LEU A 84 13.86 -7.80 -8.08
N ARG A 85 13.23 -7.65 -6.91
CA ARG A 85 12.32 -6.54 -6.60
C ARG A 85 12.98 -5.18 -6.79
N GLN A 86 14.28 -5.07 -6.51
CA GLN A 86 15.04 -3.82 -6.65
C GLN A 86 15.34 -3.44 -8.10
N THR A 87 15.03 -4.32 -9.07
CA THR A 87 15.08 -4.01 -10.52
C THR A 87 13.75 -3.45 -11.02
N GLN A 88 12.68 -3.60 -10.25
CA GLN A 88 11.34 -3.12 -10.56
C GLN A 88 11.05 -1.84 -9.79
N SER A 89 10.15 -1.02 -10.32
CA SER A 89 9.62 0.12 -9.57
C SER A 89 8.87 -0.38 -8.33
N ASP A 90 9.13 0.24 -7.19
CA ASP A 90 8.42 -0.12 -5.96
C ASP A 90 6.96 0.35 -6.06
N PRO A 91 5.97 -0.55 -5.99
CA PRO A 91 4.56 -0.15 -6.00
C PRO A 91 4.20 0.79 -4.84
N PHE A 92 4.95 0.72 -3.73
CA PHE A 92 4.77 1.60 -2.58
C PHE A 92 5.18 3.06 -2.87
N ASP A 93 6.01 3.28 -3.89
CA ASP A 93 6.39 4.63 -4.35
C ASP A 93 5.18 5.44 -4.83
N TRP A 94 4.08 4.76 -5.20
CA TRP A 94 2.81 5.41 -5.52
C TRP A 94 2.27 6.29 -4.38
N PHE A 95 2.64 5.97 -3.13
CA PHE A 95 2.24 6.74 -1.95
C PHE A 95 3.18 7.91 -1.64
N LYS A 96 4.32 8.07 -2.32
CA LYS A 96 5.25 9.19 -2.07
C LYS A 96 4.61 10.56 -2.28
N ASP A 97 3.70 10.65 -3.26
CA ASP A 97 2.97 11.87 -3.58
C ASP A 97 1.64 11.99 -2.81
N LYS A 98 1.38 11.08 -1.88
CA LYS A 98 0.15 11.03 -1.10
C LYS A 98 0.40 11.48 0.33
N ASN A 99 -0.64 12.08 0.93
CA ASN A 99 -0.59 12.57 2.30
C ASN A 99 -1.63 11.86 3.17
N ILE A 100 -1.42 11.93 4.48
CA ILE A 100 -2.43 11.52 5.46
C ILE A 100 -3.69 12.38 5.26
N ASN A 101 -4.86 11.79 5.42
CA ASN A 101 -6.20 12.36 5.15
C ASN A 101 -6.51 12.58 3.67
N GLN A 102 -5.64 12.21 2.74
CA GLN A 102 -5.95 12.28 1.33
C GLN A 102 -6.95 11.20 0.94
N ILE A 103 -7.93 11.58 0.13
CA ILE A 103 -8.94 10.67 -0.41
C ILE A 103 -8.38 9.98 -1.64
N ILE A 104 -8.52 8.67 -1.67
CA ILE A 104 -8.13 7.83 -2.80
C ILE A 104 -9.25 6.87 -3.17
N THR A 105 -9.37 6.55 -4.45
CA THR A 105 -10.30 5.54 -4.94
C THR A 105 -9.60 4.17 -4.95
N VAL A 106 -10.26 3.17 -4.38
CA VAL A 106 -9.78 1.81 -4.30
C VAL A 106 -10.81 0.83 -4.85
N LYS A 107 -10.32 -0.27 -5.40
CA LYS A 107 -11.15 -1.39 -5.86
C LYS A 107 -11.15 -2.48 -4.81
N ILE A 108 -12.33 -2.99 -4.47
CA ILE A 108 -12.49 -4.11 -3.55
C ILE A 108 -12.10 -5.40 -4.27
N ILE A 109 -11.12 -6.11 -3.72
CA ILE A 109 -10.66 -7.41 -4.24
C ILE A 109 -11.44 -8.54 -3.57
N SER A 110 -11.56 -8.50 -2.26
CA SER A 110 -12.32 -9.49 -1.49
C SER A 110 -12.93 -8.88 -0.22
N THR A 111 -13.94 -9.52 0.30
CA THR A 111 -14.64 -9.13 1.53
C THR A 111 -14.59 -10.28 2.51
N ASP A 112 -14.11 -10.02 3.72
CA ASP A 112 -14.03 -10.98 4.81
C ASP A 112 -14.83 -10.51 6.01
N SER A 113 -15.12 -11.42 6.94
CA SER A 113 -15.79 -11.09 8.21
C SER A 113 -15.03 -10.06 9.06
N LYS A 114 -13.74 -9.92 8.85
CA LYS A 114 -12.82 -9.02 9.57
C LYS A 114 -12.63 -7.66 8.89
N GLY A 115 -12.95 -7.54 7.60
CA GLY A 115 -12.76 -6.31 6.84
C GLY A 115 -12.84 -6.47 5.33
N LEU A 116 -12.24 -5.54 4.62
CA LEU A 116 -12.16 -5.49 3.16
C LEU A 116 -10.71 -5.56 2.71
N THR A 117 -10.43 -6.35 1.69
CA THR A 117 -9.15 -6.29 0.97
C THR A 117 -9.37 -5.41 -0.26
N VAL A 118 -8.60 -4.34 -0.35
CA VAL A 118 -8.74 -3.33 -1.40
C VAL A 118 -7.42 -3.07 -2.10
N ARG A 119 -7.49 -2.63 -3.35
CA ARG A 119 -6.35 -2.23 -4.15
C ARG A 119 -6.55 -0.81 -4.66
N PRO A 120 -5.67 0.15 -4.34
CA PRO A 120 -5.74 1.50 -4.88
C PRO A 120 -5.59 1.49 -6.41
N GLU A 121 -6.32 2.36 -7.09
CA GLU A 121 -6.17 2.53 -8.54
C GLU A 121 -4.78 3.09 -8.86
N GLY A 122 -4.02 2.36 -9.66
CA GLY A 122 -2.64 2.69 -10.01
C GLY A 122 -1.56 2.11 -9.07
N CYS A 123 -1.95 1.32 -8.07
CA CYS A 123 -1.04 0.58 -7.20
C CYS A 123 -1.32 -0.93 -7.32
N GLU A 124 -0.28 -1.74 -7.37
CA GLU A 124 -0.41 -3.20 -7.45
C GLU A 124 -0.48 -3.90 -6.09
N MET A 125 -0.38 -3.13 -5.00
CA MET A 125 -0.43 -3.67 -3.64
C MET A 125 -1.85 -3.74 -3.11
N ASP A 126 -2.13 -4.80 -2.35
CA ASP A 126 -3.39 -5.00 -1.65
C ASP A 126 -3.27 -4.54 -0.19
N PHE A 127 -4.31 -3.87 0.30
CA PHE A 127 -4.40 -3.37 1.66
C PHE A 127 -5.68 -3.86 2.33
N ASN A 128 -5.62 -4.07 3.64
CA ASN A 128 -6.77 -4.46 4.42
C ASN A 128 -7.36 -3.27 5.17
N ILE A 129 -8.66 -3.02 4.97
CA ILE A 129 -9.45 -2.10 5.77
C ILE A 129 -10.18 -2.92 6.83
N LYS A 130 -9.87 -2.68 8.10
CA LYS A 130 -10.52 -3.37 9.21
C LYS A 130 -12.01 -3.02 9.28
N LYS A 131 -12.84 -3.96 9.74
CA LYS A 131 -14.29 -3.74 9.93
C LYS A 131 -14.62 -2.45 10.68
N SER A 132 -13.86 -2.12 11.73
CA SER A 132 -14.02 -0.89 12.51
C SER A 132 -13.73 0.40 11.75
N GLN A 133 -13.10 0.32 10.58
CA GLN A 133 -12.71 1.44 9.73
C GLN A 133 -13.57 1.56 8.45
N ILE A 134 -14.61 0.74 8.32
CA ILE A 134 -15.48 0.73 7.14
C ILE A 134 -16.53 1.85 7.23
N ALA A 135 -17.06 2.14 8.41
CA ALA A 135 -18.06 3.19 8.63
C ALA A 135 -18.00 3.76 10.05
N ILE A 136 -18.55 4.96 10.27
CA ILE A 136 -18.68 5.59 11.58
C ILE A 136 -19.63 4.77 12.45
N SER A 137 -20.78 4.34 11.88
CA SER A 137 -21.77 3.51 12.57
C SER A 137 -21.36 2.05 12.54
N SER A 138 -21.36 1.39 13.69
CA SER A 138 -21.10 -0.05 13.80
C SER A 138 -22.15 -0.90 13.08
N ALA A 139 -23.37 -0.38 12.91
CA ALA A 139 -24.45 -1.04 12.16
C ALA A 139 -24.16 -1.05 10.64
N ASP A 140 -23.50 0.01 10.14
CA ASP A 140 -23.13 0.15 8.74
C ASP A 140 -21.76 -0.46 8.43
N ALA A 141 -20.94 -0.70 9.43
CA ALA A 141 -19.62 -1.34 9.31
C ALA A 141 -19.74 -2.84 9.02
N ARG A 142 -20.44 -3.19 7.94
CA ARG A 142 -20.65 -4.58 7.49
C ARG A 142 -19.92 -4.82 6.18
N PRO A 143 -18.87 -5.66 6.16
CA PRO A 143 -18.18 -6.02 4.92
C PRO A 143 -19.12 -6.62 3.87
N SER A 144 -20.19 -7.29 4.28
CA SER A 144 -21.19 -7.89 3.40
C SER A 144 -22.00 -6.91 2.54
N ARG A 145 -21.95 -5.60 2.84
CA ARG A 145 -22.57 -4.56 2.00
C ARG A 145 -21.76 -4.26 0.72
N PHE A 146 -20.52 -4.68 0.69
CA PHE A 146 -19.60 -4.42 -0.40
C PHE A 146 -19.41 -5.67 -1.24
N THR A 147 -19.31 -5.48 -2.54
CA THR A 147 -19.12 -6.57 -3.50
C THR A 147 -17.70 -6.54 -4.04
N GLY A 148 -17.08 -7.72 -4.21
CA GLY A 148 -15.80 -7.82 -4.88
C GLY A 148 -15.86 -7.23 -6.29
N GLY A 149 -14.91 -6.37 -6.63
CA GLY A 149 -14.87 -5.63 -7.88
C GLY A 149 -15.46 -4.22 -7.82
N GLU A 150 -16.16 -3.86 -6.76
CA GLU A 150 -16.71 -2.54 -6.53
C GLU A 150 -15.60 -1.51 -6.25
N ARG A 151 -15.83 -0.27 -6.65
CA ARG A 151 -14.94 0.86 -6.36
C ARG A 151 -15.50 1.68 -5.21
N ILE A 152 -14.67 1.99 -4.25
CA ILE A 152 -15.00 2.84 -3.12
C ILE A 152 -13.92 3.88 -2.90
N ASP A 153 -14.31 5.00 -2.33
CA ASP A 153 -13.36 6.01 -1.86
C ASP A 153 -13.02 5.76 -0.40
N CYS A 154 -11.78 5.99 -0.05
CA CYS A 154 -11.31 5.93 1.33
C CYS A 154 -10.23 6.98 1.57
N ALA A 155 -9.95 7.29 2.83
CA ALA A 155 -8.88 8.20 3.21
C ALA A 155 -7.68 7.45 3.78
N ILE A 156 -6.49 7.98 3.56
CA ILE A 156 -5.26 7.47 4.16
C ILE A 156 -5.24 7.90 5.62
N SER A 157 -5.35 6.94 6.54
CA SER A 157 -5.35 7.21 7.98
C SER A 157 -3.95 7.21 8.58
N ASP A 158 -3.04 6.41 8.02
CA ASP A 158 -1.66 6.29 8.45
C ASP A 158 -0.77 5.92 7.27
N LEU A 159 0.44 6.49 7.22
CA LEU A 159 1.41 6.28 6.15
C LEU A 159 2.81 6.23 6.73
N ASP A 160 3.38 5.04 6.80
CA ASP A 160 4.73 4.80 7.30
C ASP A 160 5.60 4.23 6.17
N PHE A 161 6.51 5.05 5.65
CA PHE A 161 7.42 4.66 4.57
C PHE A 161 8.53 3.74 5.05
N GLU A 162 8.97 3.86 6.29
CA GLU A 162 10.05 3.02 6.83
C GLU A 162 9.58 1.58 7.00
N LYS A 163 8.37 1.40 7.54
CA LYS A 163 7.76 0.09 7.75
C LYS A 163 6.96 -0.40 6.53
N ARG A 164 6.87 0.41 5.47
CA ARG A 164 6.07 0.13 4.27
C ARG A 164 4.62 -0.21 4.62
N LYS A 165 4.04 0.55 5.53
CA LYS A 165 2.69 0.32 6.05
C LYS A 165 1.78 1.49 5.72
N VAL A 166 0.63 1.17 5.15
CA VAL A 166 -0.44 2.12 4.88
C VAL A 166 -1.70 1.60 5.54
N SER A 167 -2.40 2.49 6.22
CA SER A 167 -3.73 2.22 6.77
C SER A 167 -4.76 3.06 6.04
N LEU A 168 -5.79 2.41 5.53
CA LEU A 168 -6.89 3.05 4.83
C LEU A 168 -8.16 2.99 5.68
N SER A 169 -8.99 4.01 5.60
CA SER A 169 -10.22 4.12 6.40
C SER A 169 -11.33 4.82 5.60
N VAL A 170 -12.45 4.14 5.43
CA VAL A 170 -13.68 4.73 4.91
C VAL A 170 -14.34 5.59 5.98
N LYS A 171 -14.24 5.17 7.23
CA LYS A 171 -14.72 5.94 8.39
C LYS A 171 -14.10 7.34 8.44
N LEU A 172 -12.79 7.45 8.24
CA LEU A 172 -12.10 8.73 8.21
C LEU A 172 -12.57 9.61 7.05
N LEU A 173 -12.87 9.03 5.89
CA LEU A 173 -13.47 9.76 4.77
C LEU A 173 -14.83 10.37 5.16
N GLU A 174 -15.70 9.59 5.78
CA GLU A 174 -17.00 10.06 6.26
C GLU A 174 -16.86 11.18 7.31
N GLU A 175 -15.87 11.07 8.22
CA GLU A 175 -15.55 12.12 9.20
C GLU A 175 -15.05 13.40 8.55
N ILE A 176 -14.18 13.31 7.54
CA ILE A 176 -13.68 14.46 6.76
C ILE A 176 -14.83 15.14 6.04
N GLN A 177 -15.66 14.39 5.31
CA GLN A 177 -16.82 14.93 4.58
C GLN A 177 -17.83 15.58 5.50
N LYS A 178 -18.09 14.99 6.69
CA LYS A 178 -18.96 15.55 7.70
C LYS A 178 -18.43 16.87 8.27
N LYS A 179 -17.12 16.93 8.51
CA LYS A 179 -16.46 18.14 8.98
C LYS A 179 -16.51 19.27 7.93
N GLU A 180 -16.20 18.96 6.69
CA GLU A 180 -16.28 19.91 5.57
C GLU A 180 -17.71 20.44 5.38
N ALA A 181 -18.72 19.56 5.51
CA ALA A 181 -20.10 19.98 5.44
C ALA A 181 -20.48 20.91 6.61
N LEU A 182 -20.04 20.61 7.83
CA LEU A 182 -20.28 21.48 8.99
C LEU A 182 -19.56 22.82 8.85
N ASP A 183 -18.34 22.87 8.35
CA ASP A 183 -17.59 24.10 8.12
C ASP A 183 -18.26 24.95 7.04
N LYS A 184 -18.77 24.31 5.97
CA LYS A 184 -19.44 25.00 4.87
C LYS A 184 -20.84 25.52 5.22
N TYR A 185 -21.62 24.72 5.95
CA TYR A 185 -22.99 25.10 6.34
C TYR A 185 -23.06 25.74 7.73
N GLY A 186 -22.09 25.48 8.63
CA GLY A 186 -21.99 26.10 9.93
C GLY A 186 -21.55 27.57 9.88
N ALA A 187 -20.76 27.93 8.86
CA ALA A 187 -20.35 29.34 8.64
C ALA A 187 -21.51 30.22 8.09
N GLU A 188 -22.48 29.63 7.38
CA GLU A 188 -23.67 30.33 6.91
C GLU A 188 -24.71 30.54 8.01
N GLY A 189 -24.65 29.76 9.09
CA GLY A 189 -25.57 29.87 10.26
C GLY A 189 -25.27 30.98 11.25
N SER A 190 -24.17 31.73 11.08
CA SER A 190 -23.75 32.84 11.97
C SER A 190 -24.18 34.22 11.47
N GLY A 191 -25.01 34.28 10.44
CA GLY A 191 -25.52 35.54 9.86
C GLY A 191 -27.03 35.64 9.92
N LYS A 192 -27.57 36.27 10.97
CA LYS A 192 -28.86 36.96 11.06
C LYS A 192 -30.04 36.35 10.29
N ASN A 193 -30.94 35.86 11.05
CA ASN A 193 -32.41 35.79 10.94
C ASN A 193 -32.92 34.42 11.33
N LEU A 194 -33.10 34.23 12.62
CA LEU A 194 -34.07 33.27 13.12
C LEU A 194 -35.46 33.85 12.79
N PRO A 195 -36.29 33.20 11.96
CA PRO A 195 -37.63 33.67 11.62
C PRO A 195 -38.61 33.60 12.81
N PHE A 196 -38.12 33.20 13.99
CA PHE A 196 -38.89 33.10 15.20
C PHE A 196 -38.76 34.29 16.18
N SER A 197 -37.79 35.19 15.97
CA SER A 197 -37.68 36.38 16.82
C SER A 197 -38.77 37.42 16.55
N SER A 198 -39.32 37.44 15.32
CA SER A 198 -40.44 38.34 14.96
C SER A 198 -41.79 37.89 15.52
N LEU A 199 -41.97 36.63 15.87
CA LEU A 199 -43.19 36.09 16.44
C LEU A 199 -43.33 36.39 17.94
N SER A 200 -42.22 36.49 18.66
CA SER A 200 -42.24 36.88 20.08
C SER A 200 -42.60 38.36 20.28
N ASP A 201 -42.14 39.25 19.37
CA ASP A 201 -42.42 40.68 19.45
C ASP A 201 -43.86 41.01 19.07
N GLU A 202 -44.54 40.22 18.23
CA GLU A 202 -45.96 40.39 17.92
C GLU A 202 -46.87 39.88 19.02
N LEU A 203 -46.45 38.87 19.76
CA LEU A 203 -47.22 38.30 20.90
C LEU A 203 -47.17 39.22 22.14
N GLU A 204 -46.09 39.97 22.34
CA GLU A 204 -46.03 40.93 23.46
C GLU A 204 -46.81 42.21 23.19
N LYS A 205 -46.99 42.62 21.92
CA LYS A 205 -47.83 43.78 21.55
C LYS A 205 -49.34 43.52 21.70
N LYS A 206 -49.81 42.27 21.63
CA LYS A 206 -51.24 41.90 21.80
C LYS A 206 -51.67 41.67 23.25
N LYS A 207 -50.79 41.81 24.21
CA LYS A 207 -51.09 41.68 25.65
C LYS A 207 -51.18 43.00 26.38
N LYS A 208 -51.09 44.12 25.68
CA LYS A 208 -51.15 45.49 26.26
C LYS A 208 -52.30 46.36 25.73
N ASP A 209 -53.28 45.78 25.04
CA ASP A 209 -54.59 46.42 24.76
C ASP A 209 -55.71 45.71 25.51
#